data_0abdf80d505f2a8ade82921d4285c247
#
_entry.id   0abdf80d505f2a8ade82921d4285c247
#
_cell.length_a   1.000
_cell.length_b   1.000
_cell.length_c   1.000
_cell.angle_alpha   90.00
_cell.angle_beta   90.00
_cell.angle_gamma   90.00
#
_symmetry.space_group_name_H-M   'P 1'
#
loop_
_entity.id
_entity.type
_entity.pdbx_description
1 polymer ?
#
loop_
_entity_poly.entity_id
_entity_poly.type
_entity_poly.pdbx_seq_one_letter_code
_entity_poly.pdbx_strand_id
1 'polypeptide(L)'
;VGESERIVLFVCTENRFRSQIAEAYFNAMAPPGWRAVSAGSKPAEEVHPNAVKLMLEEGIDISGKKPKPLTPELHRIAEIGVVVCGESDSGTCPTVYTRYVEHWEIPDPARMSLDEARKVRDEIKRRVIDLIERIKRGEVPPAQKGRFRLKLG
;
A
#
# COMPACT_ATOMS: atom_id res chain seq x y z
N VAL A 1 6.54 9.91 -17.76
CA VAL A 1 7.16 8.78 -18.34
C VAL A 1 7.45 7.69 -17.33
N GLY A 2 7.13 6.45 -17.73
CA GLY A 2 7.21 5.34 -16.80
C GLY A 2 8.55 5.14 -16.16
N GLU A 3 9.61 5.33 -16.91
CA GLU A 3 10.95 5.06 -16.39
C GLU A 3 11.35 5.97 -15.25
N SER A 4 10.74 7.15 -15.16
CA SER A 4 11.09 8.07 -14.08
C SER A 4 10.11 7.97 -12.91
N GLU A 5 9.11 7.12 -13.01
CA GLU A 5 8.16 6.93 -11.92
C GLU A 5 8.79 6.12 -10.78
N ARG A 6 8.48 6.54 -9.57
CA ARG A 6 8.89 5.80 -8.39
C ARG A 6 7.64 5.17 -7.80
N ILE A 7 7.75 3.92 -7.38
CA ILE A 7 6.58 3.09 -7.08
C ILE A 7 6.56 2.68 -5.61
N VAL A 8 5.38 2.84 -5.01
CA VAL A 8 5.07 2.26 -3.70
C VAL A 8 4.14 1.07 -3.94
N LEU A 9 4.47 -0.06 -3.37
CA LEU A 9 3.65 -1.27 -3.49
C LEU A 9 2.98 -1.55 -2.15
N PHE A 10 1.65 -1.48 -2.13
CA PHE A 10 0.87 -1.84 -0.95
C PHE A 10 0.37 -3.27 -1.10
N VAL A 11 0.60 -4.10 -0.10
CA VAL A 11 0.14 -5.49 -0.16
C VAL A 11 -0.65 -5.84 1.09
N CYS A 12 -1.65 -6.70 0.89
CA CYS A 12 -2.35 -7.36 1.97
C CYS A 12 -2.67 -8.76 1.46
N THR A 13 -3.44 -9.54 2.21
CA THR A 13 -3.68 -10.92 1.79
C THR A 13 -4.50 -10.99 0.52
N GLU A 14 -5.67 -10.35 0.49
CA GLU A 14 -6.62 -10.53 -0.61
C GLU A 14 -6.67 -9.38 -1.60
N ASN A 15 -6.03 -8.28 -1.30
CA ASN A 15 -6.03 -7.10 -2.16
C ASN A 15 -7.44 -6.65 -2.53
N ARG A 16 -8.36 -6.80 -1.60
CA ARG A 16 -9.75 -6.40 -1.86
C ARG A 16 -10.23 -5.25 -0.99
N PHE A 17 -9.49 -4.90 0.06
CA PHE A 17 -9.93 -3.86 0.97
C PHE A 17 -8.79 -2.93 1.36
N ARG A 18 -7.94 -3.34 2.30
CA ARG A 18 -6.91 -2.46 2.90
C ARG A 18 -5.93 -1.89 1.89
N SER A 19 -5.32 -2.75 1.08
CA SER A 19 -4.30 -2.29 0.14
C SER A 19 -4.90 -1.49 -1.01
N GLN A 20 -6.15 -1.78 -1.39
CA GLN A 20 -6.83 -0.99 -2.41
C GLN A 20 -7.10 0.42 -1.91
N ILE A 21 -7.49 0.55 -0.66
CA ILE A 21 -7.74 1.86 -0.05
C ILE A 21 -6.43 2.63 0.04
N ALA A 22 -5.36 1.98 0.49
CA ALA A 22 -4.06 2.63 0.59
C ALA A 22 -3.57 3.13 -0.77
N GLU A 23 -3.69 2.29 -1.79
CA GLU A 23 -3.30 2.68 -3.14
C GLU A 23 -4.11 3.89 -3.60
N ALA A 24 -5.41 3.87 -3.36
CA ALA A 24 -6.28 4.95 -3.82
C ALA A 24 -5.94 6.29 -3.15
N TYR A 25 -5.72 6.27 -1.84
CA TYR A 25 -5.32 7.50 -1.15
C TYR A 25 -3.96 7.98 -1.62
N PHE A 26 -3.01 7.07 -1.75
CA PHE A 26 -1.68 7.48 -2.17
C PHE A 26 -1.74 8.16 -3.55
N ASN A 27 -2.45 7.54 -4.49
CA ASN A 27 -2.51 8.09 -5.85
C ASN A 27 -3.29 9.39 -5.91
N ALA A 28 -4.24 9.60 -4.99
CA ALA A 28 -4.98 10.87 -4.93
C ALA A 28 -4.10 12.01 -4.41
N MET A 29 -3.05 11.71 -3.65
CA MET A 29 -2.22 12.72 -2.99
C MET A 29 -0.74 12.60 -3.31
N ALA A 30 -0.38 11.77 -4.27
CA ALA A 30 1.02 11.43 -4.53
C ALA A 30 1.88 12.65 -4.86
N PRO A 31 3.11 12.69 -4.33
CA PRO A 31 4.05 13.72 -4.76
C PRO A 31 4.43 13.50 -6.22
N PRO A 32 4.91 14.52 -6.91
CA PRO A 32 5.30 14.36 -8.31
C PRO A 32 6.31 13.23 -8.49
N GLY A 33 6.11 12.44 -9.52
CA GLY A 33 7.01 11.34 -9.85
C GLY A 33 6.75 10.06 -9.08
N TRP A 34 5.75 10.02 -8.23
CA TRP A 34 5.42 8.84 -7.44
C TRP A 34 4.05 8.29 -7.81
N ARG A 35 3.92 6.97 -7.71
CA ARG A 35 2.66 6.28 -7.96
C ARG A 35 2.61 5.02 -7.09
N ALA A 36 1.42 4.63 -6.69
CA ALA A 36 1.22 3.42 -5.92
C ALA A 36 0.55 2.34 -6.75
N VAL A 37 0.91 1.10 -6.47
CA VAL A 37 0.21 -0.09 -6.96
C VAL A 37 -0.09 -0.96 -5.75
N SER A 38 -0.97 -1.94 -5.92
CA SER A 38 -1.29 -2.85 -4.81
C SER A 38 -1.47 -4.26 -5.32
N ALA A 39 -1.31 -5.23 -4.43
CA ALA A 39 -1.43 -6.64 -4.77
C ALA A 39 -1.72 -7.46 -3.53
N GLY A 40 -2.03 -8.74 -3.71
CA GLY A 40 -2.28 -9.65 -2.61
C GLY A 40 -1.65 -11.00 -2.85
N SER A 41 -1.34 -11.69 -1.75
CA SER A 41 -0.79 -13.04 -1.86
C SER A 41 -1.85 -14.06 -2.26
N LYS A 42 -3.12 -13.78 -1.92
CA LYS A 42 -4.25 -14.61 -2.31
C LYS A 42 -5.37 -13.69 -2.77
N PRO A 43 -5.27 -13.14 -3.99
CA PRO A 43 -6.22 -12.11 -4.41
C PRO A 43 -7.64 -12.66 -4.50
N ALA A 44 -8.59 -11.87 -4.02
CA ALA A 44 -10.01 -12.17 -4.16
C ALA A 44 -10.43 -11.88 -5.59
N GLU A 45 -11.66 -12.21 -5.92
CA GLU A 45 -12.16 -11.97 -7.27
C GLU A 45 -12.56 -10.53 -7.49
N GLU A 46 -13.03 -9.87 -6.44
CA GLU A 46 -13.52 -8.49 -6.56
C GLU A 46 -13.12 -7.67 -5.36
N VAL A 47 -13.04 -6.36 -5.59
CA VAL A 47 -12.86 -5.41 -4.49
C VAL A 47 -14.10 -5.46 -3.61
N HIS A 48 -13.90 -5.40 -2.30
CA HIS A 48 -15.02 -5.50 -1.36
C HIS A 48 -15.98 -4.33 -1.55
N PRO A 49 -17.31 -4.60 -1.57
CA PRO A 49 -18.27 -3.51 -1.79
C PRO A 49 -18.17 -2.38 -0.78
N ASN A 50 -17.85 -2.71 0.48
CA ASN A 50 -17.70 -1.66 1.49
C ASN A 50 -16.49 -0.78 1.22
N ALA A 51 -15.44 -1.34 0.65
CA ALA A 51 -14.29 -0.52 0.27
C ALA A 51 -14.70 0.51 -0.78
N VAL A 52 -15.49 0.07 -1.77
CA VAL A 52 -15.98 0.97 -2.80
C VAL A 52 -16.84 2.08 -2.18
N LYS A 53 -17.77 1.71 -1.29
CA LYS A 53 -18.64 2.68 -0.64
C LYS A 53 -17.84 3.69 0.18
N LEU A 54 -16.91 3.19 0.97
CA LEU A 54 -16.14 4.05 1.88
C LEU A 54 -15.25 5.02 1.12
N MET A 55 -14.72 4.60 -0.01
CA MET A 55 -13.89 5.50 -0.81
C MET A 55 -14.72 6.52 -1.57
N LEU A 56 -15.95 6.15 -1.96
CA LEU A 56 -16.85 7.13 -2.57
C LEU A 56 -17.18 8.26 -1.60
N GLU A 57 -17.24 7.96 -0.31
CA GLU A 57 -17.44 9.01 0.70
C GLU A 57 -16.33 10.05 0.65
N GLU A 58 -15.16 9.65 0.19
CA GLU A 58 -14.01 10.53 0.06
C GLU A 58 -13.85 11.10 -1.35
N GLY A 59 -14.83 10.87 -2.21
CA GLY A 59 -14.77 11.33 -3.58
C GLY A 59 -13.86 10.52 -4.49
N ILE A 60 -13.50 9.30 -4.07
CA ILE A 60 -12.62 8.45 -4.85
C ILE A 60 -13.36 7.21 -5.28
N ASP A 61 -13.45 6.98 -6.59
CA ASP A 61 -14.17 5.84 -7.14
C ASP A 61 -13.18 4.72 -7.46
N ILE A 62 -13.27 3.61 -6.70
CA ILE A 62 -12.43 2.44 -6.96
C ILE A 62 -13.25 1.28 -7.52
N SER A 63 -14.47 1.55 -7.99
CA SER A 63 -15.33 0.48 -8.49
C SER A 63 -14.76 -0.25 -9.69
N GLY A 64 -13.86 0.38 -10.43
CA GLY A 64 -13.22 -0.26 -11.58
C GLY A 64 -11.96 -1.03 -11.26
N LYS A 65 -11.55 -1.04 -10.01
CA LYS A 65 -10.33 -1.75 -9.62
C LYS A 65 -10.59 -3.23 -9.42
N LYS A 66 -9.52 -4.01 -9.56
CA LYS A 66 -9.60 -5.46 -9.34
C LYS A 66 -8.44 -5.92 -8.48
N PRO A 67 -8.67 -6.92 -7.64
CA PRO A 67 -7.55 -7.53 -6.90
C PRO A 67 -6.53 -8.13 -7.87
N LYS A 68 -5.25 -8.02 -7.51
CA LYS A 68 -4.16 -8.48 -8.35
C LYS A 68 -3.20 -9.35 -7.54
N PRO A 69 -2.58 -10.33 -8.19
CA PRO A 69 -1.60 -11.16 -7.48
C PRO A 69 -0.28 -10.42 -7.30
N LEU A 70 0.40 -10.77 -6.21
CA LEU A 70 1.74 -10.28 -5.95
C LEU A 70 2.70 -11.06 -6.82
N THR A 71 3.47 -10.36 -7.64
CA THR A 71 4.36 -10.98 -8.62
C THR A 71 5.79 -10.51 -8.42
N PRO A 72 6.78 -11.28 -8.94
CA PRO A 72 8.18 -10.81 -8.90
C PRO A 72 8.37 -9.48 -9.59
N GLU A 73 7.60 -9.22 -10.64
CA GLU A 73 7.70 -7.94 -11.35
C GLU A 73 7.38 -6.77 -10.42
N LEU A 74 6.35 -6.91 -9.60
CA LEU A 74 5.97 -5.84 -8.69
C LEU A 74 7.06 -5.59 -7.65
N HIS A 75 7.71 -6.66 -7.18
CA HIS A 75 8.84 -6.50 -6.25
C HIS A 75 9.97 -5.72 -6.92
N ARG A 76 10.18 -5.96 -8.20
CA ARG A 76 11.30 -5.36 -8.91
C ARG A 76 11.10 -3.88 -9.17
N ILE A 77 9.88 -3.49 -9.52
CA ILE A 77 9.62 -2.10 -9.90
C ILE A 77 9.38 -1.18 -8.70
N ALA A 78 9.04 -1.73 -7.55
CA ALA A 78 8.71 -0.91 -6.38
C ALA A 78 9.94 -0.58 -5.56
N GLU A 79 10.03 0.67 -5.12
CA GLU A 79 11.09 1.09 -4.22
C GLU A 79 10.68 0.89 -2.77
N ILE A 80 9.43 1.15 -2.47
CA ILE A 80 8.88 1.04 -1.12
C ILE A 80 7.80 -0.02 -1.14
N GLY A 81 7.89 -0.97 -0.22
CA GLY A 81 6.84 -1.96 0.00
C GLY A 81 6.17 -1.70 1.34
N VAL A 82 4.85 -1.68 1.36
CA VAL A 82 4.10 -1.51 2.59
C VAL A 82 3.19 -2.71 2.76
N VAL A 83 3.45 -3.48 3.80
CA VAL A 83 2.65 -4.66 4.10
C VAL A 83 1.58 -4.26 5.09
N VAL A 84 0.32 -4.37 4.67
CA VAL A 84 -0.83 -3.94 5.47
C VAL A 84 -1.55 -5.19 5.95
N CYS A 85 -1.20 -5.66 7.13
CA CYS A 85 -1.75 -6.89 7.69
C CYS A 85 -2.13 -6.67 9.15
N GLY A 86 -3.06 -7.48 9.62
CA GLY A 86 -3.43 -7.50 11.04
C GLY A 86 -3.30 -8.90 11.58
N GLU A 87 -3.75 -9.09 12.82
CA GLU A 87 -3.66 -10.38 13.48
C GLU A 87 -4.36 -11.49 12.71
N SER A 88 -5.49 -11.16 12.08
CA SER A 88 -6.26 -12.17 11.36
C SER A 88 -5.54 -12.68 10.12
N ASP A 89 -4.45 -12.04 9.72
CA ASP A 89 -3.67 -12.45 8.55
C ASP A 89 -2.48 -13.32 8.92
N SER A 90 -2.41 -13.75 10.16
CA SER A 90 -1.31 -14.59 10.63
C SER A 90 -1.18 -15.82 9.73
N GLY A 91 0.02 -16.05 9.21
CA GLY A 91 0.27 -17.17 8.32
C GLY A 91 -0.05 -16.90 6.86
N THR A 92 -0.74 -15.80 6.54
CA THR A 92 -1.06 -15.47 5.15
C THR A 92 -0.53 -14.11 4.74
N CYS A 93 0.01 -13.35 5.68
CA CYS A 93 0.57 -12.05 5.39
C CYS A 93 1.74 -12.19 4.42
N PRO A 94 1.72 -11.47 3.31
CA PRO A 94 2.79 -11.64 2.30
C PRO A 94 4.10 -11.04 2.75
N THR A 95 5.18 -11.53 2.17
CA THR A 95 6.52 -10.98 2.35
C THR A 95 6.87 -10.20 1.08
N VAL A 96 7.46 -9.02 1.23
CA VAL A 96 7.90 -8.23 0.09
C VAL A 96 9.40 -8.01 0.15
N TYR A 97 10.00 -7.85 -1.01
CA TYR A 97 11.46 -7.75 -1.16
C TYR A 97 11.84 -6.47 -1.92
N THR A 98 11.27 -5.37 -1.49
CA THR A 98 11.60 -4.07 -2.06
C THR A 98 12.77 -3.46 -1.29
N ARG A 99 13.32 -2.37 -1.81
CA ARG A 99 14.48 -1.74 -1.18
C ARG A 99 14.19 -1.27 0.24
N TYR A 100 12.97 -0.86 0.49
CA TYR A 100 12.54 -0.40 1.81
C TYR A 100 11.16 -0.97 2.09
N VAL A 101 10.94 -1.49 3.29
CA VAL A 101 9.68 -2.14 3.65
C VAL A 101 9.17 -1.57 4.96
N GLU A 102 7.87 -1.28 5.00
CA GLU A 102 7.16 -0.93 6.23
C GLU A 102 6.05 -1.94 6.48
N HIS A 103 5.76 -2.17 7.74
CA HIS A 103 4.62 -3.00 8.13
C HIS A 103 3.62 -2.11 8.86
N TRP A 104 2.41 -2.05 8.36
CA TRP A 104 1.32 -1.34 9.02
C TRP A 104 0.37 -2.38 9.59
N GLU A 105 0.23 -2.36 10.90
CA GLU A 105 -0.72 -3.27 11.52
C GLU A 105 -2.11 -2.67 11.44
N ILE A 106 -2.93 -3.21 10.55
CA ILE A 106 -4.28 -2.75 10.29
C ILE A 106 -5.19 -3.97 10.29
N PRO A 107 -6.24 -3.98 11.13
CA PRO A 107 -7.14 -5.13 11.15
C PRO A 107 -7.92 -5.24 9.85
N ASP A 108 -8.32 -6.48 9.51
CA ASP A 108 -9.08 -6.73 8.29
C ASP A 108 -10.52 -6.26 8.50
N PRO A 109 -10.98 -5.27 7.72
CA PRO A 109 -12.33 -4.72 7.92
C PRO A 109 -13.42 -5.47 7.16
N ALA A 110 -13.09 -6.59 6.50
CA ALA A 110 -14.05 -7.26 5.62
C ALA A 110 -15.32 -7.71 6.32
N ARG A 111 -15.23 -8.02 7.62
CA ARG A 111 -16.40 -8.49 8.38
C ARG A 111 -16.88 -7.49 9.41
N MET A 112 -16.35 -6.30 9.38
CA MET A 112 -16.76 -5.25 10.30
C MET A 112 -18.01 -4.56 9.83
N SER A 113 -18.71 -3.88 10.73
CA SER A 113 -19.79 -2.98 10.35
C SER A 113 -19.19 -1.87 9.50
N LEU A 114 -20.05 -1.18 8.76
CA LEU A 114 -19.59 -0.08 7.92
C LEU A 114 -18.94 1.02 8.78
N ASP A 115 -19.49 1.28 9.95
CA ASP A 115 -18.93 2.30 10.84
C ASP A 115 -17.54 1.91 11.33
N GLU A 116 -17.35 0.65 11.67
CA GLU A 116 -16.04 0.17 12.11
C GLU A 116 -15.04 0.19 10.97
N ALA A 117 -15.49 -0.23 9.80
CA ALA A 117 -14.63 -0.23 8.62
C ALA A 117 -14.23 1.19 8.23
N ARG A 118 -15.12 2.16 8.48
CA ARG A 118 -14.79 3.56 8.22
C ARG A 118 -13.63 4.03 9.06
N LYS A 119 -13.57 3.58 10.31
CA LYS A 119 -12.45 3.93 11.18
C LYS A 119 -11.14 3.33 10.68
N VAL A 120 -11.21 2.11 10.14
CA VAL A 120 -10.04 1.48 9.53
C VAL A 120 -9.60 2.27 8.31
N ARG A 121 -10.55 2.68 7.46
CA ARG A 121 -10.24 3.53 6.31
C ARG A 121 -9.51 4.80 6.75
N ASP A 122 -10.01 5.44 7.79
CA ASP A 122 -9.43 6.69 8.25
C ASP A 122 -8.03 6.48 8.82
N GLU A 123 -7.80 5.34 9.46
CA GLU A 123 -6.45 5.01 9.92
C GLU A 123 -5.50 4.81 8.76
N ILE A 124 -5.94 4.12 7.72
CA ILE A 124 -5.12 3.93 6.52
C ILE A 124 -4.79 5.28 5.89
N LYS A 125 -5.79 6.15 5.81
CA LYS A 125 -5.57 7.49 5.27
C LYS A 125 -4.48 8.23 6.03
N ARG A 126 -4.55 8.16 7.35
CA ARG A 126 -3.56 8.84 8.20
C ARG A 126 -2.16 8.31 7.94
N ARG A 127 -2.03 6.98 7.80
CA ARG A 127 -0.74 6.37 7.53
C ARG A 127 -0.19 6.71 6.16
N VAL A 128 -1.09 6.79 5.17
CA VAL A 128 -0.68 7.18 3.82
C VAL A 128 -0.17 8.62 3.81
N ILE A 129 -0.88 9.51 4.49
CA ILE A 129 -0.46 10.92 4.58
C ILE A 129 0.91 11.01 5.23
N ASP A 130 1.11 10.28 6.32
CA ASP A 130 2.40 10.27 6.99
C ASP A 130 3.51 9.75 6.08
N LEU A 131 3.25 8.69 5.33
CA LEU A 131 4.23 8.16 4.40
C LEU A 131 4.58 9.19 3.33
N ILE A 132 3.59 9.86 2.78
CA ILE A 132 3.82 10.88 1.77
C ILE A 132 4.68 12.01 2.33
N GLU A 133 4.40 12.44 3.56
CA GLU A 133 5.20 13.50 4.16
C GLU A 133 6.66 13.07 4.35
N ARG A 134 6.88 11.83 4.77
CA ARG A 134 8.24 11.32 4.93
C ARG A 134 8.96 11.20 3.59
N ILE A 135 8.23 10.83 2.54
CA ILE A 135 8.79 10.81 1.20
C ILE A 135 9.21 12.21 0.77
N LYS A 136 8.35 13.19 1.01
CA LYS A 136 8.65 14.57 0.64
C LYS A 136 9.87 15.12 1.37
N ARG A 137 10.09 14.67 2.59
CA ARG A 137 11.25 15.10 3.36
C ARG A 137 12.51 14.32 3.03
N GLY A 138 12.41 13.34 2.13
CA GLY A 138 13.55 12.52 1.75
C GLY A 138 13.93 11.48 2.80
N GLU A 139 13.04 11.20 3.75
CA GLU A 139 13.34 10.25 4.82
C GLU A 139 13.14 8.80 4.41
N VAL A 140 12.23 8.56 3.47
CA VAL A 140 11.99 7.21 2.97
C VAL A 140 11.89 7.23 1.46
N PRO A 141 12.46 6.26 0.76
CA PRO A 141 13.38 5.28 1.33
C PRO A 141 14.67 5.96 1.77
N PRO A 142 15.36 5.41 2.79
CA PRO A 142 16.57 6.05 3.28
C PRO A 142 17.65 6.13 2.21
N ALA A 143 18.51 7.14 2.32
CA ALA A 143 19.61 7.29 1.40
C ALA A 143 20.56 6.10 1.51
N GLN A 144 21.22 5.78 0.41
CA GLN A 144 22.08 4.60 0.34
C GLN A 144 23.55 4.89 0.47
N LYS A 145 23.90 6.09 0.82
CA LYS A 145 25.32 6.45 0.86
C LYS A 145 26.13 5.61 1.83
N GLY A 146 25.50 5.07 2.86
CA GLY A 146 26.19 4.19 3.77
C GLY A 146 26.79 2.98 3.09
N ARG A 147 26.11 2.45 2.08
CA ARG A 147 26.63 1.30 1.36
C ARG A 147 27.90 1.61 0.61
N PHE A 148 27.95 2.79 0.04
CA PHE A 148 29.15 3.18 -0.70
C PHE A 148 30.36 3.23 0.21
N ARG A 149 30.19 3.83 1.35
CA ARG A 149 31.32 3.95 2.28
C ARG A 149 31.80 2.60 2.73
N LEU A 150 30.86 1.69 2.96
CA LEU A 150 31.24 0.35 3.38
C LEU A 150 32.02 -0.37 2.32
N LYS A 151 31.67 -0.16 1.06
CA LYS A 151 32.39 -0.80 -0.02
C LYS A 151 33.80 -0.28 -0.16
N LEU A 152 33.95 0.99 0.10
CA LEU A 152 35.27 1.59 -0.04
C LEU A 152 36.21 1.23 1.10
N GLY A 153 35.62 0.89 2.22
CA GLY A 153 36.41 0.48 3.36
C GLY A 153 37.00 -0.89 3.15
#